data_bff91dc5df5dc1a6d5949ee08534a54f
#
_entry.id   bff91dc5df5dc1a6d5949ee08534a54f
#
_cell.length_a   1.000
_cell.length_b   1.000
_cell.length_c   1.000
_cell.angle_alpha   90.00
_cell.angle_beta   90.00
_cell.angle_gamma   90.00
#
_symmetry.space_group_name_H-M   'P 1'
#
loop_
_entity.id
_entity.type
_entity.pdbx_description
1 polymer ?
#
loop_
_entity_poly.entity_id
_entity_poly.type
_entity_poly.pdbx_seq_one_letter_code
_entity_poly.pdbx_strand_id
1 'polypeptide(L)'
;MGKELAEKYPSARAVFEEADTALNFSISKICFEGTEDELKLTANTQPAILTCSVAVYRVLAEKGLTPDFVAGHSLGEYSALVAAGSLKFSDAVQLVRKRGSYMQEAVPAGIGAMAAIMGLSPAVVADACKRASNGEICSAANLNSPEQTVISGHAAAVKRAVEIASQLGAKRAVILAVSAPFHSALMAPAQERLAQDLKSVTFSNLSVPLVTNVDADTISTGDEAREALIRQVTMPVRWEESVRLLIDEGVNTFVEVGPGRVLSGLLRQIERSAATLNVEDEKSLSATVEKIAGARSDAA
;
A
#
# COMPACT_ATOMS: atom_id res chain seq x y z
N MET A 1 -13.33 -10.52 1.22
CA MET A 1 -12.24 -10.36 0.23
C MET A 1 -11.67 -11.73 -0.13
N GLY A 2 -11.44 -12.03 -1.42
CA GLY A 2 -10.74 -13.24 -1.86
C GLY A 2 -11.45 -14.58 -1.73
N LYS A 3 -12.68 -14.64 -1.19
CA LYS A 3 -13.42 -15.89 -0.94
C LYS A 3 -13.60 -16.73 -2.20
N GLU A 4 -14.10 -16.12 -3.29
CA GLU A 4 -14.35 -16.79 -4.56
C GLU A 4 -13.07 -17.45 -5.13
N LEU A 5 -11.95 -16.73 -5.09
CA LEU A 5 -10.66 -17.26 -5.55
C LEU A 5 -10.14 -18.38 -4.66
N ALA A 6 -10.30 -18.28 -3.33
CA ALA A 6 -9.92 -19.34 -2.39
C ALA A 6 -10.79 -20.61 -2.54
N GLU A 7 -12.07 -20.47 -2.91
CA GLU A 7 -12.95 -21.61 -3.18
C GLU A 7 -12.56 -22.32 -4.49
N LYS A 8 -12.14 -21.56 -5.51
CA LYS A 8 -11.87 -22.07 -6.86
C LYS A 8 -10.43 -22.53 -7.06
N TYR A 9 -9.44 -21.85 -6.46
CA TYR A 9 -8.02 -22.10 -6.69
C TYR A 9 -7.34 -22.65 -5.44
N PRO A 10 -6.77 -23.89 -5.49
CA PRO A 10 -6.05 -24.47 -4.35
C PRO A 10 -4.88 -23.60 -3.87
N SER A 11 -4.14 -22.95 -4.77
CA SER A 11 -3.05 -22.05 -4.42
C SER A 11 -3.51 -20.82 -3.63
N ALA A 12 -4.64 -20.23 -4.00
CA ALA A 12 -5.22 -19.13 -3.25
C ALA A 12 -5.69 -19.59 -1.86
N ARG A 13 -6.35 -20.76 -1.77
CA ARG A 13 -6.78 -21.36 -0.51
C ARG A 13 -5.61 -21.59 0.42
N ALA A 14 -4.52 -22.19 -0.07
CA ALA A 14 -3.31 -22.45 0.72
C ALA A 14 -2.72 -21.18 1.35
N VAL A 15 -2.80 -20.03 0.69
CA VAL A 15 -2.35 -18.74 1.24
C VAL A 15 -3.20 -18.34 2.45
N PHE A 16 -4.52 -18.49 2.39
CA PHE A 16 -5.39 -18.19 3.54
C PHE A 16 -5.16 -19.15 4.71
N GLU A 17 -4.94 -20.44 4.44
CA GLU A 17 -4.61 -21.45 5.47
C GLU A 17 -3.25 -21.17 6.11
N GLU A 18 -2.23 -20.80 5.33
CA GLU A 18 -0.92 -20.36 5.82
C GLU A 18 -1.04 -19.10 6.69
N ALA A 19 -1.84 -18.12 6.27
CA ALA A 19 -2.09 -16.90 7.04
C ALA A 19 -2.74 -17.18 8.39
N ASP A 20 -3.79 -18.02 8.43
CA ASP A 20 -4.47 -18.41 9.66
C ASP A 20 -3.50 -19.12 10.63
N THR A 21 -2.67 -20.01 10.10
CA THR A 21 -1.65 -20.72 10.86
C THR A 21 -0.59 -19.76 11.42
N ALA A 22 -0.04 -18.88 10.57
CA ALA A 22 1.02 -17.94 10.96
C ALA A 22 0.55 -16.91 11.99
N LEU A 23 -0.70 -16.48 11.89
CA LEU A 23 -1.30 -15.50 12.81
C LEU A 23 -1.86 -16.13 14.09
N ASN A 24 -2.03 -17.44 14.12
CA ASN A 24 -2.68 -18.18 15.20
C ASN A 24 -4.13 -17.71 15.49
N PHE A 25 -4.80 -17.19 14.45
CA PHE A 25 -6.24 -16.90 14.41
C PHE A 25 -6.72 -16.84 12.95
N SER A 26 -8.04 -16.98 12.76
CA SER A 26 -8.61 -17.07 11.41
C SER A 26 -8.81 -15.68 10.76
N ILE A 27 -7.78 -15.18 10.08
CA ILE A 27 -7.90 -13.98 9.23
C ILE A 27 -8.77 -14.28 8.00
N SER A 28 -8.78 -15.52 7.51
CA SER A 28 -9.64 -15.99 6.43
C SER A 28 -11.11 -15.75 6.75
N LYS A 29 -11.56 -16.07 7.97
CA LYS A 29 -12.93 -15.81 8.42
C LYS A 29 -13.26 -14.32 8.39
N ILE A 30 -12.34 -13.46 8.86
CA ILE A 30 -12.53 -11.99 8.79
C ILE A 30 -12.62 -11.54 7.34
N CYS A 31 -11.79 -12.06 6.42
CA CYS A 31 -11.82 -11.74 5.00
C CYS A 31 -13.13 -12.16 4.31
N PHE A 32 -13.68 -13.33 4.66
CA PHE A 32 -14.80 -13.94 3.96
C PHE A 32 -16.16 -13.56 4.53
N GLU A 33 -16.25 -13.33 5.83
CA GLU A 33 -17.50 -13.24 6.59
C GLU A 33 -17.49 -12.09 7.61
N GLY A 34 -16.33 -11.45 7.82
CA GLY A 34 -16.19 -10.38 8.81
C GLY A 34 -17.00 -9.13 8.45
N THR A 35 -17.34 -8.36 9.47
CA THR A 35 -18.00 -7.07 9.32
C THR A 35 -17.04 -6.01 8.78
N GLU A 36 -17.59 -4.94 8.22
CA GLU A 36 -16.77 -3.79 7.81
C GLU A 36 -15.97 -3.20 8.97
N ASP A 37 -16.52 -3.18 10.18
CA ASP A 37 -15.85 -2.62 11.35
C ASP A 37 -14.68 -3.49 11.80
N GLU A 38 -14.78 -4.83 11.74
CA GLU A 38 -13.66 -5.74 11.98
C GLU A 38 -12.55 -5.55 10.95
N LEU A 39 -12.90 -5.36 9.67
CA LEU A 39 -11.95 -5.12 8.59
C LEU A 39 -11.32 -3.71 8.64
N LYS A 40 -12.01 -2.70 9.18
CA LYS A 40 -11.48 -1.33 9.33
C LYS A 40 -10.42 -1.20 10.41
N LEU A 41 -10.35 -2.12 11.36
CA LEU A 41 -9.27 -2.14 12.34
C LEU A 41 -7.93 -2.36 11.63
N THR A 42 -7.03 -1.38 11.69
CA THR A 42 -5.79 -1.44 10.89
C THR A 42 -4.94 -2.67 11.18
N ALA A 43 -5.02 -3.22 12.39
CA ALA A 43 -4.42 -4.49 12.76
C ALA A 43 -5.02 -5.69 12.01
N ASN A 44 -6.27 -5.63 11.56
CA ASN A 44 -6.92 -6.65 10.73
C ASN A 44 -6.79 -6.31 9.23
N THR A 45 -6.98 -5.03 8.88
CA THR A 45 -6.92 -4.56 7.48
C THR A 45 -5.62 -4.97 6.80
N GLN A 46 -4.50 -4.74 7.48
CA GLN A 46 -3.18 -4.98 6.88
C GLN A 46 -2.95 -6.45 6.55
N PRO A 47 -3.07 -7.42 7.47
CA PRO A 47 -2.91 -8.83 7.13
C PRO A 47 -4.01 -9.33 6.17
N ALA A 48 -5.23 -8.81 6.22
CA ALA A 48 -6.29 -9.20 5.30
C ALA A 48 -5.99 -8.82 3.84
N ILE A 49 -5.53 -7.57 3.61
CA ILE A 49 -5.14 -7.10 2.28
C ILE A 49 -3.90 -7.85 1.77
N LEU A 50 -2.88 -8.03 2.61
CA LEU A 50 -1.68 -8.80 2.25
C LEU A 50 -2.05 -10.22 1.81
N THR A 51 -2.84 -10.93 2.62
CA THR A 51 -3.26 -12.32 2.34
C THR A 51 -4.02 -12.40 1.03
N CYS A 52 -4.98 -11.50 0.82
CA CYS A 52 -5.76 -11.47 -0.42
C CYS A 52 -4.87 -11.17 -1.64
N SER A 53 -3.98 -10.17 -1.56
CA SER A 53 -3.07 -9.82 -2.66
C SER A 53 -2.11 -10.95 -3.00
N VAL A 54 -1.53 -11.62 -2.00
CA VAL A 54 -0.63 -12.77 -2.23
C VAL A 54 -1.40 -13.96 -2.80
N ALA A 55 -2.63 -14.22 -2.34
CA ALA A 55 -3.48 -15.26 -2.90
C ALA A 55 -3.77 -15.04 -4.39
N VAL A 56 -4.14 -13.81 -4.77
CA VAL A 56 -4.33 -13.42 -6.18
C VAL A 56 -3.03 -13.57 -6.98
N TYR A 57 -1.91 -13.09 -6.43
CA TYR A 57 -0.61 -13.20 -7.09
C TYR A 57 -0.20 -14.65 -7.36
N ARG A 58 -0.43 -15.57 -6.42
CA ARG A 58 -0.15 -17.00 -6.61
C ARG A 58 -0.92 -17.58 -7.77
N VAL A 59 -2.21 -17.23 -7.92
CA VAL A 59 -3.03 -17.66 -9.05
C VAL A 59 -2.51 -17.09 -10.38
N LEU A 60 -2.10 -15.82 -10.42
CA LEU A 60 -1.50 -15.21 -11.61
C LEU A 60 -0.20 -15.90 -12.00
N ALA A 61 0.67 -16.21 -11.03
CA ALA A 61 1.93 -16.92 -11.26
C ALA A 61 1.71 -18.33 -11.83
N GLU A 62 0.70 -19.07 -11.34
CA GLU A 62 0.30 -20.38 -11.92
C GLU A 62 -0.17 -20.28 -13.38
N LYS A 63 -0.69 -19.12 -13.78
CA LYS A 63 -1.06 -18.84 -15.18
C LYS A 63 0.11 -18.32 -16.02
N GLY A 64 1.34 -18.34 -15.49
CA GLY A 64 2.55 -17.92 -16.21
C GLY A 64 2.70 -16.41 -16.32
N LEU A 65 1.98 -15.62 -15.50
CA LEU A 65 2.12 -14.18 -15.46
C LEU A 65 3.13 -13.78 -14.38
N THR A 66 4.28 -13.30 -14.81
CA THR A 66 5.36 -12.81 -13.95
C THR A 66 5.59 -11.33 -14.23
N PRO A 67 5.80 -10.51 -13.18
CA PRO A 67 6.09 -9.09 -13.36
C PRO A 67 7.57 -8.85 -13.69
N ASP A 68 7.86 -7.75 -14.39
CA ASP A 68 9.22 -7.23 -14.58
C ASP A 68 9.64 -6.34 -13.40
N PHE A 69 8.67 -5.67 -12.78
CA PHE A 69 8.82 -4.84 -11.58
C PHE A 69 7.66 -5.11 -10.62
N VAL A 70 7.92 -4.87 -9.34
CA VAL A 70 6.87 -4.83 -8.33
C VAL A 70 6.89 -3.50 -7.58
N ALA A 71 5.71 -3.03 -7.20
CA ALA A 71 5.52 -1.87 -6.35
C ALA A 71 4.26 -2.07 -5.49
N GLY A 72 4.17 -1.34 -4.38
CA GLY A 72 2.98 -1.42 -3.55
C GLY A 72 2.86 -0.20 -2.66
N HIS A 73 1.64 0.29 -2.49
CA HIS A 73 1.36 1.49 -1.70
C HIS A 73 1.29 1.15 -0.21
N SER A 74 2.18 1.72 0.61
CA SER A 74 2.24 1.51 2.06
C SER A 74 2.30 0.02 2.43
N LEU A 75 1.21 -0.59 2.90
CA LEU A 75 1.12 -2.03 3.14
C LEU A 75 1.47 -2.85 1.88
N GLY A 76 1.08 -2.37 0.72
CA GLY A 76 1.32 -3.05 -0.56
C GLY A 76 2.80 -3.33 -0.84
N GLU A 77 3.73 -2.56 -0.26
CA GLU A 77 5.17 -2.82 -0.38
C GLU A 77 5.57 -4.17 0.24
N TYR A 78 4.90 -4.59 1.33
CA TYR A 78 5.08 -5.95 1.89
C TYR A 78 4.56 -7.03 0.93
N SER A 79 3.41 -6.81 0.30
CA SER A 79 2.88 -7.73 -0.71
C SER A 79 3.82 -7.86 -1.91
N ALA A 80 4.40 -6.74 -2.35
CA ALA A 80 5.38 -6.69 -3.43
C ALA A 80 6.67 -7.43 -3.06
N LEU A 81 7.16 -7.30 -1.83
CA LEU A 81 8.34 -8.05 -1.34
C LEU A 81 8.09 -9.57 -1.27
N VAL A 82 6.88 -9.99 -0.92
CA VAL A 82 6.49 -11.41 -1.00
C VAL A 82 6.46 -11.89 -2.45
N ALA A 83 5.90 -11.10 -3.36
CA ALA A 83 5.85 -11.42 -4.78
C ALA A 83 7.25 -11.51 -5.42
N ALA A 84 8.18 -10.63 -5.01
CA ALA A 84 9.57 -10.65 -5.43
C ALA A 84 10.44 -11.72 -4.72
N GLY A 85 9.87 -12.52 -3.82
CA GLY A 85 10.58 -13.58 -3.11
C GLY A 85 11.56 -13.12 -2.04
N SER A 86 11.58 -11.83 -1.71
CA SER A 86 12.45 -11.27 -0.67
C SER A 86 11.99 -11.64 0.74
N LEU A 87 10.68 -11.62 0.97
CA LEU A 87 10.07 -11.88 2.27
C LEU A 87 9.16 -13.11 2.21
N LYS A 88 9.31 -14.05 3.14
CA LYS A 88 8.38 -15.19 3.25
C LYS A 88 6.99 -14.68 3.65
N PHE A 89 5.96 -15.26 3.07
CA PHE A 89 4.58 -14.83 3.34
C PHE A 89 4.19 -14.98 4.82
N SER A 90 4.56 -16.10 5.45
CA SER A 90 4.31 -16.32 6.88
C SER A 90 4.93 -15.26 7.80
N ASP A 91 6.14 -14.77 7.44
CA ASP A 91 6.79 -13.69 8.18
C ASP A 91 6.12 -12.34 7.88
N ALA A 92 5.81 -12.09 6.61
CA ALA A 92 5.15 -10.86 6.17
C ALA A 92 3.79 -10.63 6.85
N VAL A 93 2.95 -11.68 6.93
CA VAL A 93 1.61 -11.57 7.52
C VAL A 93 1.66 -11.27 9.02
N GLN A 94 2.64 -11.83 9.73
CA GLN A 94 2.89 -11.52 11.14
C GLN A 94 3.43 -10.09 11.32
N LEU A 95 4.38 -9.67 10.48
CA LEU A 95 4.94 -8.31 10.50
C LEU A 95 3.88 -7.25 10.28
N VAL A 96 3.02 -7.41 9.27
CA VAL A 96 1.99 -6.41 8.99
C VAL A 96 0.87 -6.40 10.04
N ARG A 97 0.61 -7.53 10.71
CA ARG A 97 -0.28 -7.57 11.89
C ARG A 97 0.29 -6.72 13.02
N LYS A 98 1.57 -6.90 13.34
CA LYS A 98 2.29 -6.11 14.34
C LYS A 98 2.36 -4.64 13.93
N ARG A 99 2.71 -4.36 12.65
CA ARG A 99 2.74 -3.00 12.10
C ARG A 99 1.41 -2.29 12.32
N GLY A 100 0.29 -2.95 11.98
CA GLY A 100 -1.05 -2.39 12.21
C GLY A 100 -1.32 -2.08 13.66
N SER A 101 -0.98 -2.98 14.58
CA SER A 101 -1.13 -2.78 16.03
C SER A 101 -0.25 -1.63 16.53
N TYR A 102 1.04 -1.61 16.15
CA TYR A 102 1.97 -0.57 16.58
C TYR A 102 1.57 0.82 16.08
N MET A 103 1.13 0.93 14.84
CA MET A 103 0.66 2.19 14.28
C MET A 103 -0.63 2.66 14.96
N GLN A 104 -1.52 1.75 15.35
CA GLN A 104 -2.74 2.07 16.10
C GLN A 104 -2.43 2.57 17.51
N GLU A 105 -1.42 2.00 18.15
CA GLU A 105 -1.02 2.29 19.54
C GLU A 105 -0.05 3.48 19.65
N ALA A 106 0.58 3.89 18.54
CA ALA A 106 1.63 4.92 18.54
C ALA A 106 1.16 6.27 19.06
N VAL A 107 -0.11 6.59 18.87
CA VAL A 107 -0.71 7.86 19.26
C VAL A 107 -2.08 7.61 19.89
N PRO A 108 -2.41 8.24 21.02
CA PRO A 108 -3.74 8.16 21.62
C PRO A 108 -4.83 8.60 20.64
N ALA A 109 -6.00 7.97 20.74
CA ALA A 109 -7.14 8.31 19.88
C ALA A 109 -7.48 9.81 19.98
N GLY A 110 -7.71 10.45 18.83
CA GLY A 110 -8.08 11.86 18.74
C GLY A 110 -6.90 12.85 18.71
N ILE A 111 -5.67 12.41 18.99
CA ILE A 111 -4.48 13.27 18.91
C ILE A 111 -4.04 13.49 17.47
N GLY A 112 -4.12 12.44 16.64
CA GLY A 112 -3.72 12.50 15.24
C GLY A 112 -4.91 12.47 14.29
N ALA A 113 -4.70 12.95 13.07
CA ALA A 113 -5.65 12.88 11.97
C ALA A 113 -4.93 12.79 10.62
N MET A 114 -5.69 12.40 9.60
CA MET A 114 -5.29 12.48 8.19
C MET A 114 -6.37 13.19 7.38
N ALA A 115 -5.98 13.84 6.30
CA ALA A 115 -6.92 14.45 5.37
C ALA A 115 -6.46 14.27 3.91
N ALA A 116 -7.40 14.03 3.01
CA ALA A 116 -7.14 14.02 1.57
C ALA A 116 -7.39 15.42 1.00
N ILE A 117 -6.40 15.97 0.31
CA ILE A 117 -6.45 17.24 -0.39
C ILE A 117 -6.40 16.96 -1.89
N MET A 118 -7.38 17.47 -2.63
CA MET A 118 -7.52 17.27 -4.07
C MET A 118 -7.55 18.59 -4.83
N GLY A 119 -6.90 18.61 -6.00
CA GLY A 119 -6.90 19.76 -6.90
C GLY A 119 -5.82 20.80 -6.60
N LEU A 120 -4.86 20.46 -5.74
CA LEU A 120 -3.66 21.26 -5.47
C LEU A 120 -2.40 20.43 -5.73
N SER A 121 -1.33 21.07 -6.19
CA SER A 121 -0.03 20.41 -6.33
C SER A 121 0.56 20.06 -4.97
N PRO A 122 1.42 19.02 -4.89
CA PRO A 122 2.10 18.64 -3.66
C PRO A 122 2.85 19.78 -2.97
N ALA A 123 3.46 20.68 -3.74
CA ALA A 123 4.18 21.84 -3.20
C ALA A 123 3.25 22.84 -2.49
N VAL A 124 2.07 23.10 -3.04
CA VAL A 124 1.05 23.97 -2.41
C VAL A 124 0.49 23.32 -1.15
N VAL A 125 0.27 22.01 -1.17
CA VAL A 125 -0.17 21.26 0.03
C VAL A 125 0.90 21.27 1.12
N ALA A 126 2.18 21.13 0.76
CA ALA A 126 3.29 21.23 1.71
C ALA A 126 3.38 22.61 2.37
N ASP A 127 3.15 23.71 1.59
CA ASP A 127 3.06 25.07 2.15
C ASP A 127 1.87 25.20 3.12
N ALA A 128 0.71 24.68 2.75
CA ALA A 128 -0.45 24.67 3.65
C ALA A 128 -0.16 23.94 4.98
N CYS A 129 0.51 22.78 4.94
CA CYS A 129 0.95 22.06 6.13
C CYS A 129 1.92 22.88 6.98
N LYS A 130 2.94 23.51 6.35
CA LYS A 130 3.92 24.36 7.03
C LYS A 130 3.24 25.52 7.75
N ARG A 131 2.32 26.21 7.09
CA ARG A 131 1.55 27.33 7.67
C ARG A 131 0.63 26.89 8.81
N ALA A 132 0.10 25.66 8.71
CA ALA A 132 -0.81 25.07 9.70
C ALA A 132 -0.09 24.54 10.94
N SER A 133 1.20 24.25 10.88
CA SER A 133 1.94 23.53 11.92
C SER A 133 1.88 24.20 13.28
N ASN A 134 2.20 25.50 13.37
CA ASN A 134 2.16 26.26 14.64
C ASN A 134 2.76 25.49 15.84
N GLY A 135 3.93 24.84 15.62
CA GLY A 135 4.60 24.00 16.61
C GLY A 135 4.11 22.55 16.70
N GLU A 136 3.07 22.19 15.94
CA GLU A 136 2.55 20.82 15.82
C GLU A 136 3.02 20.17 14.51
N ILE A 137 2.97 18.84 14.46
CA ILE A 137 3.31 18.07 13.25
C ILE A 137 2.12 18.11 12.27
N CYS A 138 2.39 18.50 11.02
CA CYS A 138 1.52 18.34 9.88
C CYS A 138 2.38 18.26 8.62
N SER A 139 2.27 17.18 7.86
CA SER A 139 3.08 16.93 6.67
C SER A 139 2.33 16.11 5.63
N ALA A 140 2.82 16.11 4.38
CA ALA A 140 2.38 15.15 3.38
C ALA A 140 2.72 13.73 3.84
N ALA A 141 1.74 12.83 3.73
CA ALA A 141 1.83 11.42 4.08
C ALA A 141 1.78 10.53 2.83
N ASN A 142 0.94 10.88 1.84
CA ASN A 142 0.88 10.17 0.57
C ASN A 142 0.85 11.18 -0.58
N LEU A 143 1.84 11.12 -1.45
CA LEU A 143 1.89 11.85 -2.71
C LEU A 143 1.31 10.93 -3.79
N ASN A 144 -0.03 10.90 -3.89
CA ASN A 144 -0.74 9.87 -4.63
C ASN A 144 -0.83 10.13 -6.13
N SER A 145 -0.97 11.38 -6.52
CA SER A 145 -1.06 11.82 -7.93
C SER A 145 -0.78 13.33 -8.01
N PRO A 146 -0.63 13.92 -9.21
CA PRO A 146 -0.39 15.36 -9.38
C PRO A 146 -1.37 16.28 -8.64
N GLU A 147 -2.61 15.80 -8.45
CA GLU A 147 -3.69 16.57 -7.82
C GLU A 147 -4.25 15.90 -6.54
N GLN A 148 -3.60 14.87 -6.00
CA GLN A 148 -4.06 14.19 -4.79
C GLN A 148 -2.93 13.94 -3.80
N THR A 149 -2.95 14.68 -2.70
CA THR A 149 -2.05 14.50 -1.56
C THR A 149 -2.85 14.20 -0.30
N VAL A 150 -2.42 13.19 0.46
CA VAL A 150 -2.92 12.96 1.82
C VAL A 150 -1.95 13.60 2.80
N ILE A 151 -2.48 14.37 3.76
CA ILE A 151 -1.71 14.97 4.85
C ILE A 151 -1.98 14.25 6.16
N SER A 152 -1.01 14.28 7.07
CA SER A 152 -1.05 13.57 8.34
C SER A 152 -0.33 14.36 9.43
N GLY A 153 -0.79 14.25 10.67
CA GLY A 153 -0.19 14.92 11.81
C GLY A 153 -1.14 15.07 12.99
N HIS A 154 -0.89 16.08 13.84
CA HIS A 154 -1.78 16.43 14.94
C HIS A 154 -3.15 16.88 14.41
N ALA A 155 -4.22 16.43 15.03
CA ALA A 155 -5.58 16.67 14.54
C ALA A 155 -5.91 18.17 14.37
N ALA A 156 -5.46 19.02 15.29
CA ALA A 156 -5.66 20.47 15.19
C ALA A 156 -4.88 21.07 14.01
N ALA A 157 -3.62 20.66 13.80
CA ALA A 157 -2.83 21.14 12.65
C ALA A 157 -3.38 20.66 11.31
N VAL A 158 -3.81 19.39 11.23
CA VAL A 158 -4.47 18.84 10.01
C VAL A 158 -5.75 19.61 9.70
N LYS A 159 -6.56 19.93 10.73
CA LYS A 159 -7.78 20.75 10.52
C LYS A 159 -7.46 22.13 9.96
N ARG A 160 -6.48 22.84 10.53
CA ARG A 160 -6.02 24.13 9.99
C ARG A 160 -5.49 24.00 8.56
N ALA A 161 -4.73 22.93 8.26
CA ALA A 161 -4.22 22.69 6.91
C ALA A 161 -5.34 22.48 5.89
N VAL A 162 -6.41 21.78 6.26
CA VAL A 162 -7.62 21.62 5.44
C VAL A 162 -8.28 22.98 5.15
N GLU A 163 -8.40 23.85 6.14
CA GLU A 163 -8.96 25.21 5.98
C GLU A 163 -8.08 26.05 5.05
N ILE A 164 -6.76 26.05 5.25
CA ILE A 164 -5.80 26.75 4.40
C ILE A 164 -5.82 26.21 2.96
N ALA A 165 -5.82 24.88 2.78
CA ALA A 165 -5.90 24.27 1.46
C ALA A 165 -7.19 24.67 0.72
N SER A 166 -8.32 24.75 1.44
CA SER A 166 -9.57 25.23 0.88
C SER A 166 -9.50 26.67 0.42
N GLN A 167 -8.85 27.56 1.19
CA GLN A 167 -8.61 28.97 0.82
C GLN A 167 -7.66 29.10 -0.38
N LEU A 168 -6.73 28.13 -0.56
CA LEU A 168 -5.82 28.08 -1.69
C LEU A 168 -6.44 27.47 -2.95
N GLY A 169 -7.73 27.11 -2.92
CA GLY A 169 -8.48 26.62 -4.08
C GLY A 169 -8.49 25.10 -4.23
N ALA A 170 -8.30 24.32 -3.16
CA ALA A 170 -8.51 22.88 -3.22
C ALA A 170 -9.92 22.56 -3.71
N LYS A 171 -10.03 21.68 -4.71
CA LYS A 171 -11.33 21.19 -5.22
C LYS A 171 -12.09 20.41 -4.14
N ARG A 172 -11.33 19.72 -3.28
CA ARG A 172 -11.85 18.97 -2.13
C ARG A 172 -10.77 18.82 -1.07
N ALA A 173 -11.14 19.01 0.20
CA ALA A 173 -10.29 18.77 1.35
C ALA A 173 -11.14 18.09 2.44
N VAL A 174 -10.82 16.83 2.79
CA VAL A 174 -11.69 15.99 3.64
C VAL A 174 -10.86 15.24 4.67
N ILE A 175 -11.24 15.37 5.93
CA ILE A 175 -10.71 14.54 7.02
C ILE A 175 -11.09 13.07 6.75
N LEU A 176 -10.11 12.18 6.84
CA LEU A 176 -10.30 10.76 6.64
C LEU A 176 -10.74 10.08 7.93
N ALA A 177 -11.62 9.09 7.80
CA ALA A 177 -12.07 8.25 8.91
C ALA A 177 -11.02 7.17 9.24
N VAL A 178 -9.82 7.59 9.63
CA VAL A 178 -8.72 6.70 10.03
C VAL A 178 -8.36 6.94 11.48
N SER A 179 -7.81 5.91 12.12
CA SER A 179 -7.59 5.88 13.57
C SER A 179 -6.24 6.43 14.02
N ALA A 180 -5.31 6.70 13.09
CA ALA A 180 -3.97 7.16 13.42
C ALA A 180 -3.36 8.02 12.31
N PRO A 181 -2.39 8.90 12.62
CA PRO A 181 -1.72 9.80 11.69
C PRO A 181 -0.56 9.09 10.97
N PHE A 182 -0.89 8.11 10.08
CA PHE A 182 0.07 7.30 9.37
C PHE A 182 1.05 8.15 8.55
N HIS A 183 2.26 7.62 8.33
CA HIS A 183 3.30 8.26 7.51
C HIS A 183 3.65 9.69 7.96
N SER A 184 3.73 9.91 9.27
CA SER A 184 4.15 11.16 9.88
C SER A 184 5.12 10.90 11.03
N ALA A 185 5.83 11.92 11.47
CA ALA A 185 6.77 11.80 12.60
C ALA A 185 6.11 11.32 13.91
N LEU A 186 4.78 11.42 14.04
CA LEU A 186 4.02 10.86 15.16
C LEU A 186 4.06 9.33 15.22
N MET A 187 4.45 8.67 14.12
CA MET A 187 4.59 7.20 14.05
C MET A 187 5.96 6.70 14.53
N ALA A 188 6.85 7.56 15.02
CA ALA A 188 8.17 7.14 15.51
C ALA A 188 8.13 5.98 16.52
N PRO A 189 7.21 5.94 17.51
CA PRO A 189 7.14 4.79 18.43
C PRO A 189 6.79 3.47 17.73
N ALA A 190 5.95 3.51 16.67
CA ALA A 190 5.65 2.34 15.86
C ALA A 190 6.85 1.91 15.02
N GLN A 191 7.59 2.87 14.45
CA GLN A 191 8.81 2.61 13.68
C GLN A 191 9.87 1.91 14.53
N GLU A 192 10.13 2.38 15.74
CA GLU A 192 11.11 1.79 16.65
C GLU A 192 10.79 0.33 16.99
N ARG A 193 9.53 0.03 17.30
CA ARG A 193 9.07 -1.33 17.59
C ARG A 193 9.17 -2.24 16.37
N LEU A 194 8.68 -1.75 15.23
CA LEU A 194 8.70 -2.52 13.98
C LEU A 194 10.12 -2.78 13.48
N ALA A 195 11.06 -1.84 13.68
CA ALA A 195 12.45 -2.01 13.32
C ALA A 195 13.11 -3.22 14.03
N GLN A 196 12.72 -3.52 15.27
CA GLN A 196 13.22 -4.70 15.99
C GLN A 196 12.67 -5.99 15.35
N ASP A 197 11.38 -6.01 15.01
CA ASP A 197 10.78 -7.17 14.35
C ASP A 197 11.38 -7.39 12.96
N LEU A 198 11.55 -6.33 12.16
CA LEU A 198 12.15 -6.41 10.81
C LEU A 198 13.60 -6.93 10.83
N LYS A 199 14.37 -6.60 11.88
CA LYS A 199 15.74 -7.13 12.07
C LYS A 199 15.75 -8.61 12.41
N SER A 200 14.69 -9.14 12.99
CA SER A 200 14.57 -10.57 13.37
C SER A 200 14.16 -11.49 12.23
N VAL A 201 13.72 -10.91 11.09
CA VAL A 201 13.22 -11.65 9.93
C VAL A 201 14.27 -11.65 8.81
N THR A 202 14.33 -12.76 8.07
CA THR A 202 15.23 -12.90 6.92
C THR A 202 14.63 -12.24 5.69
N PHE A 203 15.38 -11.35 5.07
CA PHE A 203 15.10 -10.79 3.75
C PHE A 203 16.12 -11.36 2.75
N SER A 204 15.63 -12.01 1.70
CA SER A 204 16.44 -12.47 0.57
C SER A 204 16.56 -11.35 -0.47
N ASN A 205 17.55 -11.46 -1.38
CA ASN A 205 17.56 -10.59 -2.55
C ASN A 205 16.31 -10.83 -3.41
N LEU A 206 15.86 -9.79 -4.07
CA LEU A 206 14.65 -9.79 -4.86
C LEU A 206 14.85 -10.49 -6.20
N SER A 207 13.90 -11.30 -6.62
CA SER A 207 13.91 -11.94 -7.94
C SER A 207 13.53 -10.97 -9.08
N VAL A 208 12.82 -9.89 -8.75
CA VAL A 208 12.48 -8.77 -9.62
C VAL A 208 12.61 -7.47 -8.84
N PRO A 209 13.03 -6.35 -9.46
CA PRO A 209 13.20 -5.09 -8.75
C PRO A 209 11.90 -4.57 -8.16
N LEU A 210 12.02 -3.92 -7.00
CA LEU A 210 10.91 -3.25 -6.31
C LEU A 210 11.16 -1.75 -6.28
N VAL A 211 10.12 -0.95 -6.54
CA VAL A 211 10.16 0.50 -6.31
C VAL A 211 9.68 0.82 -4.90
N THR A 212 10.54 1.44 -4.08
CA THR A 212 10.24 1.77 -2.68
C THR A 212 9.35 2.99 -2.55
N ASN A 213 8.53 3.02 -1.50
CA ASN A 213 7.66 4.17 -1.22
C ASN A 213 8.43 5.42 -0.77
N VAL A 214 9.52 5.23 -0.03
CA VAL A 214 10.25 6.34 0.61
C VAL A 214 11.20 7.07 -0.32
N ASP A 215 11.88 6.33 -1.21
CA ASP A 215 12.88 6.88 -2.11
C ASP A 215 12.34 7.06 -3.52
N ALA A 216 11.25 6.38 -3.89
CA ALA A 216 10.75 6.26 -5.27
C ALA A 216 11.86 5.82 -6.21
N ASP A 217 12.65 4.84 -5.78
CA ASP A 217 13.79 4.28 -6.49
C ASP A 217 13.75 2.76 -6.43
N THR A 218 14.42 2.10 -7.38
CA THR A 218 14.46 0.65 -7.47
C THR A 218 15.48 0.06 -6.50
N ILE A 219 15.10 -1.05 -5.88
CA ILE A 219 15.99 -1.87 -5.05
C ILE A 219 15.95 -3.33 -5.49
N SER A 220 17.01 -4.07 -5.19
CA SER A 220 17.15 -5.50 -5.52
C SER A 220 17.67 -6.37 -4.38
N THR A 221 18.07 -5.78 -3.26
CA THR A 221 18.62 -6.52 -2.12
C THR A 221 17.69 -6.54 -0.92
N GLY A 222 17.77 -7.60 -0.12
CA GLY A 222 16.96 -7.74 1.09
C GLY A 222 17.28 -6.70 2.16
N ASP A 223 18.53 -6.24 2.23
CA ASP A 223 18.94 -5.22 3.21
C ASP A 223 18.35 -3.85 2.86
N GLU A 224 18.37 -3.45 1.58
CA GLU A 224 17.70 -2.23 1.10
C GLU A 224 16.19 -2.28 1.40
N ALA A 225 15.55 -3.43 1.16
CA ALA A 225 14.13 -3.63 1.45
C ALA A 225 13.81 -3.42 2.93
N ARG A 226 14.61 -4.03 3.83
CA ARG A 226 14.44 -3.86 5.27
C ARG A 226 14.56 -2.40 5.71
N GLU A 227 15.59 -1.70 5.26
CA GLU A 227 15.83 -0.31 5.61
C GLU A 227 14.74 0.62 5.05
N ALA A 228 14.25 0.37 3.84
CA ALA A 228 13.13 1.11 3.26
C ALA A 228 11.85 0.93 4.09
N LEU A 229 11.50 -0.31 4.48
CA LEU A 229 10.33 -0.59 5.33
C LEU A 229 10.40 0.06 6.71
N ILE A 230 11.60 0.15 7.31
CA ILE A 230 11.78 0.86 8.59
C ILE A 230 11.44 2.35 8.42
N ARG A 231 12.00 3.00 7.40
CA ARG A 231 11.77 4.43 7.13
C ARG A 231 10.34 4.72 6.68
N GLN A 232 9.68 3.79 5.99
CA GLN A 232 8.33 3.92 5.45
C GLN A 232 7.28 4.28 6.51
N VAL A 233 7.46 3.86 7.77
CA VAL A 233 6.47 4.07 8.84
C VAL A 233 6.24 5.55 9.13
N THR A 234 7.29 6.37 9.06
CA THR A 234 7.27 7.81 9.39
C THR A 234 7.39 8.72 8.17
N MET A 235 7.84 8.18 7.03
CA MET A 235 8.09 8.93 5.80
C MET A 235 6.91 8.86 4.83
N PRO A 236 6.76 9.84 3.92
CA PRO A 236 5.68 9.83 2.95
C PRO A 236 5.80 8.69 1.94
N VAL A 237 4.65 8.22 1.48
CA VAL A 237 4.54 7.34 0.30
C VAL A 237 4.62 8.22 -0.95
N ARG A 238 5.69 8.11 -1.73
CA ARG A 238 5.95 8.85 -2.97
C ARG A 238 5.38 8.11 -4.18
N TRP A 239 4.07 7.85 -4.16
CA TRP A 239 3.43 6.96 -5.13
C TRP A 239 3.46 7.48 -6.56
N GLU A 240 3.18 8.76 -6.76
CA GLU A 240 3.27 9.38 -8.09
C GLU A 240 4.67 9.22 -8.69
N GLU A 241 5.70 9.53 -7.91
CA GLU A 241 7.09 9.42 -8.36
C GLU A 241 7.48 7.97 -8.64
N SER A 242 7.03 7.02 -7.81
CA SER A 242 7.24 5.58 -8.04
C SER A 242 6.62 5.10 -9.37
N VAL A 243 5.40 5.55 -9.67
CA VAL A 243 4.72 5.21 -10.94
C VAL A 243 5.45 5.84 -12.13
N ARG A 244 5.88 7.11 -12.02
CA ARG A 244 6.62 7.78 -13.09
C ARG A 244 7.95 7.10 -13.39
N LEU A 245 8.69 6.70 -12.33
CA LEU A 245 9.92 5.91 -12.50
C LEU A 245 9.65 4.64 -13.30
N LEU A 246 8.60 3.87 -12.97
CA LEU A 246 8.25 2.66 -13.70
C LEU A 246 7.93 2.94 -15.18
N ILE A 247 7.26 4.05 -15.47
CA ILE A 247 6.97 4.47 -16.85
C ILE A 247 8.27 4.84 -17.58
N ASP A 248 9.17 5.56 -16.93
CA ASP A 248 10.48 5.93 -17.49
C ASP A 248 11.36 4.70 -17.74
N GLU A 249 11.22 3.63 -16.93
CA GLU A 249 11.83 2.32 -17.15
C GLU A 249 11.14 1.48 -18.26
N GLY A 250 10.14 2.05 -18.93
CA GLY A 250 9.46 1.42 -20.07
C GLY A 250 8.25 0.56 -19.71
N VAL A 251 7.82 0.55 -18.45
CA VAL A 251 6.61 -0.18 -18.04
C VAL A 251 5.38 0.51 -18.64
N ASN A 252 4.63 -0.23 -19.46
CA ASN A 252 3.43 0.26 -20.13
C ASN A 252 2.14 -0.43 -19.66
N THR A 253 2.26 -1.52 -18.92
CA THR A 253 1.12 -2.32 -18.45
C THR A 253 1.23 -2.54 -16.95
N PHE A 254 0.22 -2.10 -16.23
CA PHE A 254 0.13 -2.20 -14.77
C PHE A 254 -1.04 -3.09 -14.37
N VAL A 255 -0.78 -4.00 -13.43
CA VAL A 255 -1.81 -4.90 -12.88
C VAL A 255 -1.92 -4.67 -11.38
N GLU A 256 -3.03 -4.10 -10.93
CA GLU A 256 -3.35 -4.01 -9.50
C GLU A 256 -3.83 -5.38 -9.00
N VAL A 257 -3.13 -5.92 -7.99
CA VAL A 257 -3.34 -7.27 -7.47
C VAL A 257 -3.89 -7.20 -6.05
N GLY A 258 -5.10 -7.68 -5.85
CA GLY A 258 -5.76 -7.67 -4.56
C GLY A 258 -7.10 -6.93 -4.54
N PRO A 259 -7.69 -6.67 -3.35
CA PRO A 259 -9.04 -6.13 -3.26
C PRO A 259 -9.11 -4.65 -3.65
N GLY A 260 -10.08 -4.31 -4.49
CA GLY A 260 -10.37 -2.94 -4.92
C GLY A 260 -9.58 -2.50 -6.16
N ARG A 261 -9.72 -1.18 -6.49
CA ARG A 261 -9.17 -0.56 -7.72
C ARG A 261 -8.64 0.84 -7.44
N VAL A 262 -8.06 1.03 -6.26
CA VAL A 262 -7.59 2.35 -5.83
C VAL A 262 -6.36 2.76 -6.60
N LEU A 263 -5.36 1.87 -6.72
CA LEU A 263 -4.12 2.16 -7.43
C LEU A 263 -4.36 2.32 -8.94
N SER A 264 -5.26 1.53 -9.50
CA SER A 264 -5.73 1.70 -10.88
C SER A 264 -6.34 3.08 -11.13
N GLY A 265 -7.07 3.59 -10.16
CA GLY A 265 -7.63 4.95 -10.19
C GLY A 265 -6.55 6.03 -10.12
N LEU A 266 -5.54 5.85 -9.28
CA LEU A 266 -4.40 6.76 -9.14
C LEU A 266 -3.52 6.76 -10.41
N LEU A 267 -3.23 5.57 -10.95
CA LEU A 267 -2.45 5.45 -12.18
C LEU A 267 -3.06 6.24 -13.33
N ARG A 268 -4.39 6.17 -13.54
CA ARG A 268 -5.10 6.95 -14.57
C ARG A 268 -5.00 8.46 -14.38
N GLN A 269 -4.76 8.93 -13.15
CA GLN A 269 -4.53 10.36 -12.86
C GLN A 269 -3.08 10.75 -13.15
N ILE A 270 -2.13 9.82 -12.99
CA ILE A 270 -0.70 10.03 -13.23
C ILE A 270 -0.39 9.90 -14.72
N GLU A 271 -0.84 8.79 -15.35
CA GLU A 271 -0.57 8.48 -16.76
C GLU A 271 -1.77 7.78 -17.40
N ARG A 272 -2.44 8.47 -18.32
CA ARG A 272 -3.65 7.95 -18.98
C ARG A 272 -3.38 6.94 -20.08
N SER A 273 -2.19 6.99 -20.66
CA SER A 273 -1.79 6.12 -21.77
C SER A 273 -1.37 4.73 -21.31
N ALA A 274 -0.99 4.58 -20.02
CA ALA A 274 -0.61 3.28 -19.46
C ALA A 274 -1.80 2.31 -19.39
N ALA A 275 -1.59 1.07 -19.82
CA ALA A 275 -2.58 0.03 -19.70
C ALA A 275 -2.76 -0.33 -18.23
N THR A 276 -4.00 -0.20 -17.76
CA THR A 276 -4.36 -0.44 -16.36
C THR A 276 -5.31 -1.62 -16.26
N LEU A 277 -4.88 -2.66 -15.58
CA LEU A 277 -5.63 -3.87 -15.28
C LEU A 277 -5.76 -4.04 -13.77
N ASN A 278 -6.69 -4.87 -13.31
CA ASN A 278 -6.80 -5.25 -11.90
C ASN A 278 -7.28 -6.70 -11.79
N VAL A 279 -6.90 -7.36 -10.69
CA VAL A 279 -7.36 -8.70 -10.35
C VAL A 279 -7.77 -8.73 -8.88
N GLU A 280 -9.08 -8.83 -8.64
CA GLU A 280 -9.69 -8.94 -7.31
C GLU A 280 -10.66 -10.12 -7.17
N ASP A 281 -11.13 -10.65 -8.32
CA ASP A 281 -12.09 -11.75 -8.45
C ASP A 281 -11.82 -12.58 -9.72
N GLU A 282 -12.61 -13.62 -9.94
CA GLU A 282 -12.48 -14.51 -11.09
C GLU A 282 -12.72 -13.80 -12.44
N LYS A 283 -13.66 -12.89 -12.49
CA LYS A 283 -13.99 -12.15 -13.71
C LYS A 283 -12.82 -11.27 -14.14
N SER A 284 -12.27 -10.51 -13.21
CA SER A 284 -11.12 -9.64 -13.46
C SER A 284 -9.84 -10.43 -13.72
N LEU A 285 -9.67 -11.60 -13.09
CA LEU A 285 -8.58 -12.53 -13.38
C LEU A 285 -8.62 -13.00 -14.85
N SER A 286 -9.76 -13.53 -15.30
CA SER A 286 -9.92 -14.02 -16.68
C SER A 286 -9.67 -12.92 -17.70
N ALA A 287 -10.26 -11.73 -17.48
CA ALA A 287 -10.08 -10.58 -18.38
C ALA A 287 -8.61 -10.11 -18.44
N THR A 288 -7.90 -10.13 -17.30
CA THR A 288 -6.48 -9.74 -17.24
C THR A 288 -5.59 -10.74 -17.97
N VAL A 289 -5.81 -12.05 -17.74
CA VAL A 289 -5.05 -13.12 -18.41
C VAL A 289 -5.23 -13.05 -19.93
N GLU A 290 -6.47 -12.92 -20.42
CA GLU A 290 -6.77 -12.81 -21.86
C GLU A 290 -6.07 -11.58 -22.48
N LYS A 291 -6.14 -10.43 -21.81
CA LYS A 291 -5.56 -9.19 -22.33
C LYS A 291 -4.03 -9.24 -22.41
N ILE A 292 -3.36 -9.83 -21.41
CA ILE A 292 -1.91 -9.96 -21.42
C ILE A 292 -1.47 -11.01 -22.44
N ALA A 293 -2.20 -12.12 -22.58
CA ALA A 293 -1.91 -13.14 -23.61
C ALA A 293 -2.04 -12.57 -25.03
N GLY A 294 -3.08 -11.78 -25.30
CA GLY A 294 -3.28 -11.10 -26.58
C GLY A 294 -2.13 -10.12 -26.90
N ALA A 295 -1.73 -9.29 -25.94
CA ALA A 295 -0.63 -8.34 -26.14
C ALA A 295 0.72 -9.02 -26.44
N ARG A 296 0.98 -10.22 -25.87
CA ARG A 296 2.19 -11.00 -26.17
C ARG A 296 2.16 -11.62 -27.56
N SER A 297 0.99 -12.00 -28.08
CA SER A 297 0.85 -12.54 -29.42
C SER A 297 1.02 -11.47 -30.51
N ASP A 298 0.66 -10.22 -30.23
CA ASP A 298 0.79 -9.10 -31.17
C ASP A 298 2.24 -8.54 -31.25
N ALA A 299 3.09 -8.89 -30.26
CA ALA A 299 4.48 -8.46 -30.19
C ALA A 299 5.48 -9.50 -30.70
N ALA A 300 5.03 -10.73 -30.99
CA ALA A 300 5.84 -11.84 -31.51
C ALA A 300 5.71 -11.98 -33.02
#